data_56bb170f9611f578a4f16f4ac14b8f28
#
_entry.id   56bb170f9611f578a4f16f4ac14b8f28
#
_cell.length_a   1.000
_cell.length_b   1.000
_cell.length_c   1.000
_cell.angle_alpha   90.00
_cell.angle_beta   90.00
_cell.angle_gamma   90.00
#
_symmetry.space_group_name_H-M   'P 1'
#
loop_
_entity.id
_entity.type
_entity.pdbx_description
1 polymer ?
#
loop_
_entity_poly.entity_id
_entity_poly.type
_entity_poly.pdbx_seq_one_letter_code
_entity_poly.pdbx_strand_id
1 'polypeptide(L)'
;MHASGQQADLVVNCTGLSSLKLGGVEDTALYPARGQITIVRNDPGIMASTSGTDDGGDEACYIMHRAAGGGTVLGGCLQANNWESQVDFNLATRIMKRAIALCPKLVPEGKGIEALDIVRHGVGLRPMRTGGIRIEGDVVDGVKVVHNYGHGGYGYQTSYGCSQAVVKLVDEALKTRAKL
;
A
#
# COMPACT_ATOMS: atom_id res chain seq x y z
N MET A 1 -24.49 2.60 13.32
CA MET A 1 -25.27 3.81 13.70
C MET A 1 -24.33 5.01 13.74
N HIS A 2 -24.68 6.10 13.11
CA HIS A 2 -23.93 7.34 13.22
C HIS A 2 -24.12 7.93 14.62
N ALA A 3 -23.11 8.64 15.15
CA ALA A 3 -23.17 9.24 16.50
C ALA A 3 -24.34 10.24 16.70
N SER A 4 -24.93 10.73 15.62
CA SER A 4 -26.12 11.63 15.61
C SER A 4 -27.46 10.89 15.63
N GLY A 5 -27.49 9.56 15.70
CA GLY A 5 -28.72 8.77 15.54
C GLY A 5 -29.24 8.67 14.09
N GLN A 6 -28.54 9.26 13.13
CA GLN A 6 -28.88 9.15 11.71
C GLN A 6 -28.52 7.75 11.19
N GLN A 7 -29.38 7.20 10.34
CA GLN A 7 -29.14 5.95 9.63
C GLN A 7 -28.51 6.26 8.28
N ALA A 8 -27.43 5.53 7.93
CA ALA A 8 -26.84 5.64 6.60
C ALA A 8 -27.69 4.90 5.56
N ASP A 9 -27.89 5.49 4.40
CA ASP A 9 -28.59 4.86 3.27
C ASP A 9 -27.73 3.81 2.57
N LEU A 10 -26.40 3.96 2.65
CA LEU A 10 -25.39 3.10 2.04
C LEU A 10 -24.06 3.30 2.78
N VAL A 11 -23.24 2.26 2.85
CA VAL A 11 -21.90 2.29 3.42
C VAL A 11 -20.87 2.00 2.33
N VAL A 12 -19.80 2.79 2.26
CA VAL A 12 -18.64 2.48 1.42
C VAL A 12 -17.53 1.90 2.30
N ASN A 13 -17.18 0.63 2.06
CA ASN A 13 -16.14 -0.07 2.80
C ASN A 13 -14.78 0.08 2.10
N CYS A 14 -13.91 0.92 2.66
CA CYS A 14 -12.52 1.13 2.23
C CYS A 14 -11.52 0.71 3.31
N THR A 15 -11.84 -0.27 4.16
CA THR A 15 -11.09 -0.56 5.39
C THR A 15 -9.82 -1.41 5.17
N GLY A 16 -9.52 -1.82 3.93
CA GLY A 16 -8.31 -2.57 3.60
C GLY A 16 -8.20 -3.87 4.39
N LEU A 17 -7.07 -4.12 5.05
CA LEU A 17 -6.87 -5.33 5.87
C LEU A 17 -7.86 -5.50 7.01
N SER A 18 -8.47 -4.40 7.49
CA SER A 18 -9.48 -4.51 8.55
C SER A 18 -10.75 -5.21 8.10
N SER A 19 -11.00 -5.34 6.78
CA SER A 19 -12.11 -6.14 6.24
C SER A 19 -12.01 -7.64 6.56
N LEU A 20 -10.83 -8.14 6.97
CA LEU A 20 -10.67 -9.49 7.54
C LEU A 20 -11.53 -9.73 8.77
N LYS A 21 -11.75 -8.69 9.58
CA LYS A 21 -12.43 -8.77 10.89
C LYS A 21 -13.64 -7.86 10.98
N LEU A 22 -13.98 -7.16 9.91
CA LEU A 22 -15.15 -6.29 9.87
C LEU A 22 -16.39 -7.18 9.85
N GLY A 23 -17.23 -7.08 10.90
CA GLY A 23 -18.45 -7.86 11.03
C GLY A 23 -19.34 -7.75 9.80
N GLY A 24 -19.87 -8.89 9.34
CA GLY A 24 -20.65 -9.01 8.12
C GLY A 24 -19.85 -9.00 6.82
N VAL A 25 -18.54 -8.74 6.85
CA VAL A 25 -17.65 -8.80 5.68
C VAL A 25 -16.70 -9.97 5.76
N GLU A 26 -15.87 -10.02 6.82
CA GLU A 26 -14.95 -11.10 7.19
C GLU A 26 -14.24 -11.77 6.00
N ASP A 27 -13.67 -10.92 5.11
CA ASP A 27 -13.08 -11.36 3.83
C ASP A 27 -11.75 -12.08 4.04
N THR A 28 -11.81 -13.41 4.13
CA THR A 28 -10.66 -14.29 4.33
C THR A 28 -9.71 -14.36 3.13
N ALA A 29 -10.08 -13.79 1.98
CA ALA A 29 -9.19 -13.69 0.83
C ALA A 29 -8.10 -12.61 1.00
N LEU A 30 -8.25 -11.70 1.99
CA LEU A 30 -7.26 -10.67 2.32
C LEU A 30 -6.07 -11.26 3.09
N TYR A 31 -4.89 -10.75 2.78
CA TYR A 31 -3.66 -11.02 3.51
C TYR A 31 -2.70 -9.84 3.41
N PRO A 32 -1.81 -9.65 4.39
CA PRO A 32 -0.80 -8.60 4.32
C PRO A 32 0.34 -9.01 3.39
N ALA A 33 0.92 -8.05 2.69
CA ALA A 33 2.27 -8.17 2.17
C ALA A 33 3.13 -7.08 2.81
N ARG A 34 4.00 -7.50 3.74
CA ARG A 34 4.90 -6.59 4.44
C ARG A 34 5.87 -5.96 3.45
N GLY A 35 6.01 -4.65 3.55
CA GLY A 35 7.02 -3.88 2.84
C GLY A 35 7.83 -3.07 3.82
N GLN A 36 9.15 -3.00 3.60
CA GLN A 36 10.04 -2.14 4.36
C GLN A 36 10.80 -1.23 3.41
N ILE A 37 11.02 0.01 3.86
CA ILE A 37 11.74 1.05 3.13
C ILE A 37 12.69 1.79 4.08
N THR A 38 13.69 2.45 3.49
CA THR A 38 14.48 3.49 4.14
C THR A 38 14.27 4.81 3.40
N ILE A 39 14.04 5.89 4.12
CA ILE A 39 13.95 7.25 3.55
C ILE A 39 15.21 8.01 3.94
N VAL A 40 15.84 8.59 2.93
CA VAL A 40 17.07 9.38 3.07
C VAL A 40 16.90 10.78 2.49
N ARG A 41 17.72 11.76 2.94
CA ARG A 41 17.76 13.11 2.33
C ARG A 41 18.59 13.17 1.06
N ASN A 42 19.44 12.18 0.83
CA ASN A 42 20.25 12.09 -0.38
C ASN A 42 19.37 12.11 -1.63
N ASP A 43 19.78 12.91 -2.63
CA ASP A 43 19.08 13.04 -3.91
C ASP A 43 19.93 12.43 -5.02
N PRO A 44 19.53 11.32 -5.64
CA PRO A 44 20.25 10.72 -6.75
C PRO A 44 19.97 11.39 -8.11
N GLY A 45 19.01 12.32 -8.16
CA GLY A 45 18.55 12.96 -9.39
C GLY A 45 17.80 12.03 -10.37
N ILE A 46 17.55 10.77 -9.98
CA ILE A 46 16.87 9.77 -10.81
C ILE A 46 15.91 8.93 -9.99
N MET A 47 14.97 8.31 -10.69
CA MET A 47 14.19 7.15 -10.18
C MET A 47 14.70 5.90 -10.89
N ALA A 48 14.91 4.83 -10.14
CA ALA A 48 15.40 3.56 -10.67
C ALA A 48 14.76 2.36 -9.96
N SER A 49 14.64 1.24 -10.65
CA SER A 49 14.22 -0.03 -10.07
C SER A 49 14.82 -1.20 -10.84
N THR A 50 14.93 -2.34 -10.17
CA THR A 50 15.28 -3.62 -10.78
C THR A 50 14.10 -4.57 -10.70
N SER A 51 14.06 -5.56 -11.61
CA SER A 51 13.00 -6.58 -11.61
C SER A 51 13.25 -7.73 -10.62
N GLY A 52 14.31 -7.67 -9.84
CA GLY A 52 14.68 -8.65 -8.82
C GLY A 52 15.99 -8.30 -8.14
N THR A 53 16.38 -9.12 -7.18
CA THR A 53 17.66 -9.02 -6.46
C THR A 53 18.21 -10.42 -6.20
N ASP A 54 19.51 -10.50 -5.89
CA ASP A 54 20.17 -11.76 -5.50
C ASP A 54 19.93 -12.12 -4.02
N ASP A 55 19.33 -11.21 -3.24
CA ASP A 55 19.13 -11.39 -1.79
C ASP A 55 17.91 -12.26 -1.44
N GLY A 56 16.96 -12.44 -2.37
CA GLY A 56 15.78 -13.26 -2.16
C GLY A 56 14.60 -12.87 -3.05
N GLY A 57 13.70 -13.82 -3.30
CA GLY A 57 12.54 -13.63 -4.18
C GLY A 57 11.48 -12.67 -3.63
N ASP A 58 11.51 -12.38 -2.34
CA ASP A 58 10.63 -11.43 -1.65
C ASP A 58 11.28 -10.04 -1.45
N GLU A 59 12.51 -9.85 -1.89
CA GLU A 59 13.23 -8.59 -1.83
C GLU A 59 13.23 -7.87 -3.20
N ALA A 60 13.25 -6.54 -3.17
CA ALA A 60 13.22 -5.67 -4.33
C ALA A 60 14.24 -4.55 -4.18
N CYS A 61 14.63 -3.95 -5.30
CA CYS A 61 15.44 -2.74 -5.30
C CYS A 61 14.77 -1.65 -6.13
N TYR A 62 14.44 -0.55 -5.46
CA TYR A 62 13.94 0.65 -6.11
C TYR A 62 14.38 1.92 -5.36
N ILE A 63 14.54 2.97 -6.11
CA ILE A 63 14.88 4.31 -5.65
C ILE A 63 13.80 5.26 -6.17
N MET A 64 13.09 5.95 -5.30
CA MET A 64 12.03 6.88 -5.67
C MET A 64 12.26 8.23 -5.01
N HIS A 65 12.75 9.20 -5.78
CA HIS A 65 12.85 10.58 -5.34
C HIS A 65 11.45 11.20 -5.26
N ARG A 66 11.18 11.95 -4.19
CA ARG A 66 9.90 12.67 -4.00
C ARG A 66 10.05 14.12 -4.39
N ALA A 67 9.50 14.51 -5.55
CA ALA A 67 9.63 15.85 -6.14
C ALA A 67 9.13 16.98 -5.22
N ALA A 68 8.11 16.73 -4.38
CA ALA A 68 7.57 17.72 -3.44
C ALA A 68 8.34 17.75 -2.09
N GLY A 69 9.53 17.16 -2.01
CA GLY A 69 10.31 17.02 -0.79
C GLY A 69 9.96 15.77 0.02
N GLY A 70 10.57 15.66 1.21
CA GLY A 70 10.41 14.51 2.09
C GLY A 70 11.39 13.37 1.80
N GLY A 71 12.42 13.61 0.99
CA GLY A 71 13.55 12.72 0.75
C GLY A 71 13.33 11.68 -0.34
N THR A 72 14.28 10.79 -0.46
CA THR A 72 14.31 9.68 -1.40
C THR A 72 13.94 8.38 -0.69
N VAL A 73 13.02 7.63 -1.26
CA VAL A 73 12.60 6.31 -0.77
C VAL A 73 13.51 5.25 -1.39
N LEU A 74 14.14 4.46 -0.55
CA LEU A 74 14.91 3.27 -0.92
C LEU A 74 14.12 2.03 -0.49
N GLY A 75 13.86 1.13 -1.39
CA GLY A 75 13.09 -0.09 -1.11
C GLY A 75 13.70 -1.32 -1.73
N GLY A 76 13.24 -2.40 -1.41
CA GLY A 76 12.35 -2.81 -0.36
C GLY A 76 12.10 -4.32 -0.32
N CYS A 77 10.93 -4.71 0.09
CA CYS A 77 10.51 -6.11 0.11
C CYS A 77 9.00 -6.27 -0.14
N LEU A 78 8.59 -7.52 -0.43
CA LEU A 78 7.20 -7.93 -0.57
C LEU A 78 7.01 -9.29 0.11
N GLN A 79 6.87 -9.30 1.43
CA GLN A 79 6.77 -10.50 2.24
C GLN A 79 5.29 -10.86 2.48
N ALA A 80 4.78 -11.78 1.67
CA ALA A 80 3.38 -12.22 1.76
C ALA A 80 3.10 -12.91 3.11
N ASN A 81 1.91 -12.66 3.66
CA ASN A 81 1.44 -13.20 4.94
C ASN A 81 2.30 -12.82 6.17
N ASN A 82 3.17 -11.83 6.03
CA ASN A 82 3.97 -11.34 7.14
C ASN A 82 3.31 -10.13 7.80
N TRP A 83 2.92 -10.28 9.07
CA TRP A 83 2.27 -9.24 9.90
C TRP A 83 3.24 -8.43 10.74
N GLU A 84 4.56 -8.71 10.67
CA GLU A 84 5.55 -7.99 11.47
C GLU A 84 5.58 -6.50 11.09
N SER A 85 5.33 -5.66 12.07
CA SER A 85 5.28 -4.19 11.90
C SER A 85 6.57 -3.48 12.32
N GLN A 86 7.49 -4.20 12.96
CA GLN A 86 8.76 -3.65 13.39
C GLN A 86 9.79 -3.63 12.26
N VAL A 87 10.73 -2.70 12.37
CA VAL A 87 11.84 -2.57 11.43
C VAL A 87 12.83 -3.72 11.61
N ASP A 88 13.18 -4.40 10.52
CA ASP A 88 14.34 -5.28 10.44
C ASP A 88 15.55 -4.47 9.98
N PHE A 89 16.51 -4.22 10.87
CA PHE A 89 17.72 -3.45 10.56
C PHE A 89 18.68 -4.19 9.62
N ASN A 90 18.66 -5.52 9.59
CA ASN A 90 19.44 -6.28 8.62
C ASN A 90 18.89 -6.08 7.20
N LEU A 91 17.57 -6.14 7.05
CA LEU A 91 16.91 -5.83 5.78
C LEU A 91 17.13 -4.35 5.39
N ALA A 92 17.06 -3.41 6.34
CA ALA A 92 17.35 -2.00 6.07
C ALA A 92 18.78 -1.82 5.51
N THR A 93 19.75 -2.51 6.10
CA THR A 93 21.14 -2.51 5.63
C THR A 93 21.27 -3.06 4.22
N ARG A 94 20.59 -4.16 3.89
CA ARG A 94 20.57 -4.72 2.52
C ARG A 94 19.91 -3.76 1.53
N ILE A 95 18.77 -3.17 1.88
CA ILE A 95 18.08 -2.16 1.06
C ILE A 95 19.02 -0.99 0.71
N MET A 96 19.71 -0.43 1.68
CA MET A 96 20.64 0.68 1.48
C MET A 96 21.83 0.30 0.59
N LYS A 97 22.43 -0.88 0.82
CA LYS A 97 23.54 -1.39 0.00
C LYS A 97 23.11 -1.59 -1.46
N ARG A 98 21.96 -2.21 -1.70
CA ARG A 98 21.42 -2.40 -3.06
C ARG A 98 21.14 -1.07 -3.76
N ALA A 99 20.55 -0.10 -3.03
CA ALA A 99 20.28 1.21 -3.59
C ALA A 99 21.56 1.93 -4.05
N ILE A 100 22.64 1.88 -3.25
CA ILE A 100 23.94 2.45 -3.63
C ILE A 100 24.54 1.70 -4.83
N ALA A 101 24.45 0.37 -4.86
CA ALA A 101 24.93 -0.44 -5.99
C ALA A 101 24.17 -0.11 -7.28
N LEU A 102 22.85 0.08 -7.20
CA LEU A 102 22.01 0.47 -8.36
C LEU A 102 22.30 1.93 -8.80
N CYS A 103 22.52 2.83 -7.87
CA CYS A 103 22.80 4.24 -8.13
C CYS A 103 23.93 4.77 -7.23
N PRO A 104 25.21 4.62 -7.68
CA PRO A 104 26.35 5.12 -6.90
C PRO A 104 26.33 6.61 -6.59
N LYS A 105 25.62 7.41 -7.41
CA LYS A 105 25.45 8.87 -7.18
C LYS A 105 24.64 9.20 -5.93
N LEU A 106 24.03 8.22 -5.29
CA LEU A 106 23.28 8.39 -4.06
C LEU A 106 24.18 8.84 -2.89
N VAL A 107 25.47 8.52 -2.97
CA VAL A 107 26.50 8.88 -1.99
C VAL A 107 27.73 9.46 -2.68
N PRO A 108 28.61 10.21 -1.96
CA PRO A 108 29.90 10.63 -2.52
C PRO A 108 30.75 9.43 -2.94
N GLU A 109 31.60 9.64 -3.95
CA GLU A 109 32.48 8.60 -4.49
C GLU A 109 33.31 7.93 -3.38
N GLY A 110 33.34 6.59 -3.42
CA GLY A 110 34.07 5.75 -2.45
C GLY A 110 33.41 5.65 -1.06
N LYS A 111 32.20 6.22 -0.88
CA LYS A 111 31.44 6.11 0.36
C LYS A 111 30.38 5.01 0.27
N GLY A 112 30.02 4.48 1.45
CA GLY A 112 28.96 3.47 1.59
C GLY A 112 27.72 3.99 2.30
N ILE A 113 27.01 3.07 2.97
CA ILE A 113 25.76 3.38 3.67
C ILE A 113 25.91 4.40 4.80
N GLU A 114 27.12 4.58 5.31
CA GLU A 114 27.46 5.58 6.35
C GLU A 114 27.32 7.03 5.87
N ALA A 115 27.28 7.24 4.54
CA ALA A 115 27.07 8.56 3.93
C ALA A 115 25.60 8.84 3.56
N LEU A 116 24.68 7.94 3.91
CA LEU A 116 23.26 8.17 3.78
C LEU A 116 22.73 8.97 4.98
N ASP A 117 22.11 10.10 4.70
CA ASP A 117 21.39 10.90 5.72
C ASP A 117 19.99 10.31 5.93
N ILE A 118 19.88 9.35 6.84
CA ILE A 118 18.65 8.60 7.09
C ILE A 118 17.63 9.48 7.81
N VAL A 119 16.48 9.67 7.20
CA VAL A 119 15.31 10.33 7.82
C VAL A 119 14.57 9.34 8.72
N ARG A 120 14.26 8.16 8.19
CA ARG A 120 13.61 7.06 8.94
C ARG A 120 13.62 5.76 8.15
N HIS A 121 13.43 4.67 8.87
CA HIS A 121 12.94 3.42 8.29
C HIS A 121 11.42 3.37 8.40
N GLY A 122 10.76 2.66 7.50
CA GLY A 122 9.32 2.50 7.52
C GLY A 122 8.89 1.10 7.15
N VAL A 123 7.88 0.60 7.85
CA VAL A 123 7.22 -0.67 7.54
C VAL A 123 5.76 -0.39 7.24
N GLY A 124 5.21 -1.08 6.23
CA GLY A 124 3.80 -1.02 5.89
C GLY A 124 3.28 -2.39 5.46
N LEU A 125 2.02 -2.67 5.76
CA LEU A 125 1.34 -3.89 5.37
C LEU A 125 0.41 -3.58 4.19
N ARG A 126 0.77 -4.05 3.00
CA ARG A 126 -0.05 -3.88 1.80
C ARG A 126 -1.26 -4.80 1.87
N PRO A 127 -2.48 -4.31 1.64
CA PRO A 127 -3.69 -5.12 1.66
C PRO A 127 -3.82 -5.92 0.36
N MET A 128 -3.17 -7.07 0.32
CA MET A 128 -3.31 -8.02 -0.79
C MET A 128 -4.60 -8.81 -0.66
N ARG A 129 -5.14 -9.26 -1.81
CA ARG A 129 -6.34 -10.10 -1.84
C ARG A 129 -6.21 -11.16 -2.93
N THR A 130 -6.45 -12.40 -2.59
CA THR A 130 -6.58 -13.49 -3.55
C THR A 130 -7.81 -13.23 -4.43
N GLY A 131 -7.65 -13.38 -5.73
CA GLY A 131 -8.70 -13.05 -6.70
C GLY A 131 -8.74 -11.57 -7.12
N GLY A 132 -7.87 -10.73 -6.57
CA GLY A 132 -7.74 -9.33 -6.96
C GLY A 132 -8.54 -8.34 -6.13
N ILE A 133 -8.58 -7.09 -6.58
CA ILE A 133 -9.27 -5.97 -5.93
C ILE A 133 -10.76 -6.27 -5.80
N ARG A 134 -11.37 -5.94 -4.65
CA ARG A 134 -12.82 -6.00 -4.45
C ARG A 134 -13.43 -4.62 -4.65
N ILE A 135 -14.09 -4.43 -5.81
CA ILE A 135 -14.91 -3.24 -6.12
C ILE A 135 -16.26 -3.75 -6.57
N GLU A 136 -17.22 -3.83 -5.65
CA GLU A 136 -18.56 -4.38 -5.93
C GLU A 136 -19.61 -3.86 -4.94
N GLY A 137 -20.86 -3.88 -5.35
CA GLY A 137 -22.00 -3.68 -4.45
C GLY A 137 -22.41 -4.97 -3.76
N ASP A 138 -22.81 -4.86 -2.49
CA ASP A 138 -23.25 -5.98 -1.66
C ASP A 138 -24.38 -5.53 -0.72
N VAL A 139 -25.05 -6.48 -0.07
CA VAL A 139 -26.03 -6.23 0.99
C VAL A 139 -25.62 -7.06 2.22
N VAL A 140 -25.21 -6.37 3.28
CA VAL A 140 -24.77 -6.97 4.53
C VAL A 140 -25.80 -6.62 5.61
N ASP A 141 -26.45 -7.62 6.17
CA ASP A 141 -27.50 -7.47 7.21
C ASP A 141 -28.59 -6.44 6.83
N GLY A 142 -28.98 -6.41 5.55
CA GLY A 142 -29.97 -5.47 5.03
C GLY A 142 -29.45 -4.06 4.73
N VAL A 143 -28.16 -3.80 4.97
CA VAL A 143 -27.50 -2.52 4.64
C VAL A 143 -26.79 -2.65 3.29
N LYS A 144 -27.02 -1.68 2.39
CA LYS A 144 -26.30 -1.58 1.13
C LYS A 144 -24.85 -1.21 1.40
N VAL A 145 -23.91 -1.97 0.85
CA VAL A 145 -22.47 -1.75 1.01
C VAL A 145 -21.81 -1.72 -0.37
N VAL A 146 -20.92 -0.77 -0.60
CA VAL A 146 -20.00 -0.78 -1.74
C VAL A 146 -18.60 -1.01 -1.23
N HIS A 147 -17.97 -2.10 -1.64
CA HIS A 147 -16.61 -2.46 -1.26
C HIS A 147 -15.58 -1.79 -2.18
N ASN A 148 -14.45 -1.35 -1.61
CA ASN A 148 -13.31 -0.80 -2.35
C ASN A 148 -12.01 -1.07 -1.57
N TYR A 149 -11.45 -2.26 -1.71
CA TYR A 149 -10.23 -2.65 -1.00
C TYR A 149 -9.47 -3.78 -1.70
N GLY A 150 -8.31 -4.17 -1.17
CA GLY A 150 -7.50 -5.27 -1.68
C GLY A 150 -6.52 -4.85 -2.78
N HIS A 151 -6.14 -3.57 -2.84
CA HIS A 151 -5.33 -2.98 -3.90
C HIS A 151 -3.83 -3.33 -3.82
N GLY A 152 -3.38 -3.98 -2.76
CA GLY A 152 -1.97 -4.31 -2.57
C GLY A 152 -1.07 -3.07 -2.60
N GLY A 153 -0.07 -3.08 -3.47
CA GLY A 153 0.84 -1.95 -3.68
C GLY A 153 0.35 -0.87 -4.65
N TYR A 154 -0.80 -1.07 -5.30
CA TYR A 154 -1.24 -0.23 -6.43
C TYR A 154 -2.36 0.77 -6.08
N GLY A 155 -2.72 0.90 -4.81
CA GLY A 155 -3.87 1.72 -4.39
C GLY A 155 -3.80 3.17 -4.86
N TYR A 156 -2.66 3.83 -4.79
CA TYR A 156 -2.50 5.20 -5.29
C TYR A 156 -2.62 5.29 -6.81
N GLN A 157 -2.00 4.39 -7.55
CA GLN A 157 -2.01 4.38 -9.01
C GLN A 157 -3.40 4.17 -9.59
N THR A 158 -4.22 3.35 -8.93
CA THR A 158 -5.57 2.99 -9.37
C THR A 158 -6.67 3.85 -8.75
N SER A 159 -6.32 4.80 -7.86
CA SER A 159 -7.28 5.52 -7.02
C SER A 159 -8.38 6.23 -7.79
N TYR A 160 -8.06 6.93 -8.88
CA TYR A 160 -9.07 7.64 -9.69
C TYR A 160 -10.06 6.68 -10.36
N GLY A 161 -9.56 5.64 -11.04
CA GLY A 161 -10.41 4.66 -11.71
C GLY A 161 -11.27 3.87 -10.72
N CYS A 162 -10.69 3.46 -9.58
CA CYS A 162 -11.42 2.78 -8.52
C CYS A 162 -12.51 3.68 -7.92
N SER A 163 -12.21 4.97 -7.68
CA SER A 163 -13.19 5.93 -7.17
C SER A 163 -14.35 6.14 -8.15
N GLN A 164 -14.08 6.25 -9.45
CA GLN A 164 -15.13 6.35 -10.46
C GLN A 164 -16.04 5.11 -10.49
N ALA A 165 -15.46 3.91 -10.39
CA ALA A 165 -16.22 2.66 -10.31
C ALA A 165 -17.10 2.62 -9.04
N VAL A 166 -16.56 3.04 -7.89
CA VAL A 166 -17.31 3.12 -6.64
C VAL A 166 -18.48 4.10 -6.75
N VAL A 167 -18.27 5.31 -7.28
CA VAL A 167 -19.33 6.31 -7.45
C VAL A 167 -20.47 5.75 -8.33
N LYS A 168 -20.15 5.08 -9.42
CA LYS A 168 -21.14 4.42 -10.28
C LYS A 168 -21.97 3.39 -9.51
N LEU A 169 -21.33 2.51 -8.72
CA LEU A 169 -22.02 1.52 -7.90
C LEU A 169 -22.90 2.16 -6.82
N VAL A 170 -22.46 3.24 -6.20
CA VAL A 170 -23.25 4.03 -5.23
C VAL A 170 -24.50 4.61 -5.89
N ASP A 171 -24.34 5.25 -7.05
CA ASP A 171 -25.45 5.82 -7.80
C ASP A 171 -26.49 4.76 -8.21
N GLU A 172 -26.03 3.59 -8.68
CA GLU A 172 -26.90 2.46 -9.03
C GLU A 172 -27.64 1.94 -7.80
N ALA A 173 -26.97 1.77 -6.68
CA ALA A 173 -27.57 1.30 -5.44
C ALA A 173 -28.61 2.28 -4.87
N LEU A 174 -28.38 3.58 -4.97
CA LEU A 174 -29.33 4.60 -4.49
C LEU A 174 -30.55 4.75 -5.41
N LYS A 175 -30.39 4.65 -6.75
CA LYS A 175 -31.50 4.71 -7.72
C LYS A 175 -32.52 3.58 -7.56
N THR A 176 -32.09 2.40 -7.13
CA THR A 176 -32.98 1.26 -6.87
C THR A 176 -33.99 1.52 -5.73
N ARG A 177 -33.76 2.53 -4.89
CA ARG A 177 -34.68 2.96 -3.81
C ARG A 177 -35.78 3.89 -4.29
N ALA A 178 -35.58 4.60 -5.41
CA ALA A 178 -36.54 5.57 -5.93
C ALA A 178 -37.70 4.96 -6.74
N LYS A 179 -37.73 3.63 -6.90
CA LYS A 179 -38.75 2.90 -7.70
C LYS A 179 -39.69 2.05 -6.85
N LEU A 180 -39.65 2.15 -5.53
CA LEU A 180 -40.57 1.54 -4.56
C LEU A 180 -41.38 2.63 -3.85
#